data_f927d5ab0b0c39503cf6c528c3ff27c5
#
_entry.id   f927d5ab0b0c39503cf6c528c3ff27c5
#
_cell.length_a   1.000
_cell.length_b   1.000
_cell.length_c   1.000
_cell.angle_alpha   90.00
_cell.angle_beta   90.00
_cell.angle_gamma   90.00
#
_symmetry.space_group_name_H-M   'P 1'
#
loop_
_entity.id
_entity.type
_entity.pdbx_description
1 polymer ?
#
loop_
_entity_poly.entity_id
_entity_poly.type
_entity_poly.pdbx_seq_one_letter_code
_entity_poly.pdbx_strand_id
1 'polypeptide(L)'
;MAVCMTGVALTAAGCGSDADTVSGGQEAAEETQGAEEAQGAEEAQEETAEEETQEAAGMTYKVGIVQYMDHASLNQITENVEKELDAKGEELGVTFEYADYFVNGQGDSTIISQGLAQLKDDGVDEVVCVATPTALTAQSTFEGTDTPIIFSAVTDPVGAGLVSSMEEPGANITGTSDALNTEAIMNLIFAQDPDADSIGLLYSTSEDSSTKAIADAKAFLEEKGVSYVEKTGTNTTEVSQAADALLASGVDAIFTPTDNTVMSAELSIYDKLADAGVPHYTGADSFALNGAFLGFGINYADLGAKTADIVADVLAEGMDTASYPVVTLGSGIATINTETAERLGYDLEAVKTAFAPYCSEIVETTTAENFAD
;
A
#
# COMPACT_ATOMS: atom_id res chain seq x y z
N MET A 1 -29.76 20.82 43.27
CA MET A 1 -31.19 20.75 43.09
C MET A 1 -31.43 19.66 42.04
N ALA A 2 -31.71 18.49 42.49
CA ALA A 2 -33.02 17.89 42.81
C ALA A 2 -33.70 17.44 41.51
N VAL A 3 -33.71 16.13 41.24
CA VAL A 3 -34.60 15.05 41.68
C VAL A 3 -35.81 14.94 40.76
N CYS A 4 -36.11 13.82 40.15
CA CYS A 4 -36.87 12.62 40.48
C CYS A 4 -36.98 11.75 39.21
N MET A 5 -36.57 10.47 39.13
CA MET A 5 -37.19 9.25 39.70
C MET A 5 -38.69 9.06 39.43
N THR A 6 -39.03 7.97 38.75
CA THR A 6 -39.92 6.84 39.13
C THR A 6 -40.11 5.98 37.89
N GLY A 7 -39.95 4.70 37.80
CA GLY A 7 -40.05 3.57 38.70
C GLY A 7 -41.39 2.84 38.63
N VAL A 8 -41.35 1.50 38.60
CA VAL A 8 -42.36 0.45 38.88
C VAL A 8 -42.66 -0.43 37.65
N ALA A 9 -42.22 -1.64 37.51
CA ALA A 9 -42.13 -2.90 38.24
C ALA A 9 -43.44 -3.71 38.44
N LEU A 10 -43.30 -5.00 38.13
CA LEU A 10 -43.99 -6.20 38.63
C LEU A 10 -45.45 -6.45 38.20
N THR A 11 -45.85 -7.68 37.95
CA THR A 11 -45.74 -9.05 38.51
C THR A 11 -46.34 -10.06 37.54
N ALA A 12 -45.79 -11.20 37.31
CA ALA A 12 -45.77 -12.50 37.96
C ALA A 12 -47.03 -13.37 37.85
N ALA A 13 -46.79 -14.55 37.31
CA ALA A 13 -47.24 -15.87 37.70
C ALA A 13 -48.69 -16.35 37.45
N GLY A 14 -48.77 -17.53 36.87
CA GLY A 14 -49.91 -18.45 36.95
C GLY A 14 -49.76 -19.69 36.10
N CYS A 15 -49.46 -20.80 36.75
CA CYS A 15 -49.43 -22.20 36.24
C CYS A 15 -50.81 -22.65 35.73
N GLY A 16 -50.81 -23.63 34.84
CA GLY A 16 -51.96 -24.50 34.61
C GLY A 16 -51.81 -25.40 33.39
N SER A 17 -51.57 -26.62 33.60
CA SER A 17 -51.47 -27.82 32.78
C SER A 17 -52.65 -28.06 31.84
N ASP A 18 -52.37 -28.79 30.80
CA ASP A 18 -52.88 -30.02 30.19
C ASP A 18 -53.23 -29.97 28.72
N ALA A 19 -52.50 -30.79 28.04
CA ALA A 19 -52.80 -31.81 27.02
C ALA A 19 -53.78 -31.50 25.86
N ASP A 20 -53.23 -31.90 24.74
CA ASP A 20 -53.71 -32.69 23.63
C ASP A 20 -53.86 -32.03 22.25
N THR A 21 -52.98 -32.58 21.43
CA THR A 21 -53.15 -33.06 20.06
C THR A 21 -53.59 -32.14 18.92
N VAL A 22 -52.82 -32.34 17.88
CA VAL A 22 -53.09 -32.46 16.44
C VAL A 22 -52.64 -31.31 15.52
N SER A 23 -51.62 -31.71 14.72
CA SER A 23 -51.48 -31.54 13.28
C SER A 23 -51.13 -30.16 12.72
N GLY A 24 -49.91 -30.03 12.28
CA GLY A 24 -49.67 -30.18 10.86
C GLY A 24 -49.59 -28.91 10.07
N GLY A 25 -48.39 -28.58 9.63
CA GLY A 25 -48.21 -27.91 8.36
C GLY A 25 -48.22 -26.39 8.35
N GLN A 26 -47.06 -25.79 8.67
CA GLN A 26 -46.74 -24.43 8.19
C GLN A 26 -45.27 -24.03 8.56
N GLU A 27 -44.29 -24.84 8.22
CA GLU A 27 -42.88 -24.47 8.37
C GLU A 27 -42.00 -24.72 7.11
N ALA A 28 -42.66 -25.10 5.99
CA ALA A 28 -41.93 -25.38 4.73
C ALA A 28 -42.06 -24.24 3.67
N ALA A 29 -42.76 -23.16 4.00
CA ALA A 29 -43.00 -22.08 3.03
C ALA A 29 -42.14 -20.81 3.24
N GLU A 30 -41.51 -20.61 4.42
CA GLU A 30 -40.66 -19.46 4.66
C GLU A 30 -39.17 -19.71 4.27
N GLU A 31 -38.68 -20.95 4.35
CA GLU A 31 -37.30 -21.24 3.87
C GLU A 31 -37.17 -21.26 2.35
N THR A 32 -38.27 -21.56 1.61
CA THR A 32 -38.27 -21.51 0.14
C THR A 32 -38.41 -20.08 -0.41
N GLN A 33 -39.03 -19.16 0.29
CA GLN A 33 -39.10 -17.76 -0.15
C GLN A 33 -37.76 -17.01 0.07
N GLY A 34 -37.05 -17.28 1.16
CA GLY A 34 -35.73 -16.68 1.39
C GLY A 34 -34.64 -17.19 0.43
N ALA A 35 -34.76 -18.42 -0.08
CA ALA A 35 -33.83 -18.98 -1.05
C ALA A 35 -34.12 -18.50 -2.50
N GLU A 36 -35.39 -18.29 -2.85
CA GLU A 36 -35.76 -17.72 -4.15
C GLU A 36 -35.48 -16.21 -4.23
N GLU A 37 -35.62 -15.45 -3.13
CA GLU A 37 -35.24 -14.02 -3.10
C GLU A 37 -33.71 -13.84 -3.14
N ALA A 38 -32.92 -14.71 -2.50
CA ALA A 38 -31.46 -14.67 -2.57
C ALA A 38 -30.93 -15.08 -3.95
N GLN A 39 -31.49 -16.13 -4.58
CA GLN A 39 -31.15 -16.50 -5.95
C GLN A 39 -31.59 -15.45 -6.98
N GLY A 40 -32.75 -14.84 -6.81
CA GLY A 40 -33.22 -13.77 -7.69
C GLY A 40 -32.39 -12.47 -7.54
N ALA A 41 -31.76 -12.24 -6.41
CA ALA A 41 -30.86 -11.11 -6.21
C ALA A 41 -29.45 -11.37 -6.80
N GLU A 42 -28.94 -12.61 -6.74
CA GLU A 42 -27.70 -13.01 -7.40
C GLU A 42 -27.86 -13.03 -8.92
N GLU A 43 -28.94 -13.63 -9.46
CA GLU A 43 -29.24 -13.63 -10.90
C GLU A 43 -29.48 -12.21 -11.44
N ALA A 44 -30.09 -11.30 -10.68
CA ALA A 44 -30.27 -9.89 -11.09
C ALA A 44 -28.97 -9.09 -11.04
N GLN A 45 -28.02 -9.43 -10.16
CA GLN A 45 -26.69 -8.83 -10.13
C GLN A 45 -25.78 -9.39 -11.25
N GLU A 46 -25.88 -10.68 -11.57
CA GLU A 46 -25.17 -11.24 -12.73
C GLU A 46 -25.74 -10.71 -14.05
N GLU A 47 -27.07 -10.59 -14.22
CA GLU A 47 -27.67 -10.02 -15.44
C GLU A 47 -27.31 -8.53 -15.63
N THR A 48 -27.24 -7.72 -14.54
CA THR A 48 -26.82 -6.32 -14.63
C THR A 48 -25.33 -6.19 -14.93
N ALA A 49 -24.47 -7.02 -14.35
CA ALA A 49 -23.04 -7.05 -14.66
C ALA A 49 -22.75 -7.49 -16.10
N GLU A 50 -23.50 -8.51 -16.62
CA GLU A 50 -23.37 -8.93 -18.02
C GLU A 50 -23.89 -7.88 -19.01
N GLU A 51 -24.96 -7.10 -18.67
CA GLU A 51 -25.45 -6.00 -19.50
C GLU A 51 -24.49 -4.82 -19.51
N GLU A 52 -23.89 -4.43 -18.37
CA GLU A 52 -22.92 -3.35 -18.27
C GLU A 52 -21.60 -3.70 -19.00
N THR A 53 -21.12 -4.93 -18.90
CA THR A 53 -19.95 -5.42 -19.65
C THR A 53 -20.21 -5.44 -21.17
N GLN A 54 -21.44 -5.72 -21.62
CA GLN A 54 -21.80 -5.66 -23.04
C GLN A 54 -21.94 -4.23 -23.57
N GLU A 55 -22.31 -3.24 -22.74
CA GLU A 55 -22.34 -1.83 -23.15
C GLU A 55 -20.93 -1.26 -23.27
N ALA A 56 -19.98 -1.70 -22.45
CA ALA A 56 -18.59 -1.25 -22.48
C ALA A 56 -17.79 -1.80 -23.68
N ALA A 57 -18.19 -2.94 -24.25
CA ALA A 57 -17.45 -3.60 -25.34
C ALA A 57 -17.24 -2.68 -26.55
N GLY A 58 -15.96 -2.46 -26.94
CA GLY A 58 -15.55 -1.56 -28.03
C GLY A 58 -15.41 -0.10 -27.62
N MET A 59 -15.57 0.25 -26.33
CA MET A 59 -15.25 1.58 -25.82
C MET A 59 -13.74 1.77 -25.70
N THR A 60 -13.34 3.03 -25.74
CA THR A 60 -11.94 3.45 -25.51
C THR A 60 -11.92 4.41 -24.35
N TYR A 61 -11.09 4.10 -23.34
CA TYR A 61 -10.89 4.92 -22.16
C TYR A 61 -9.48 5.50 -22.16
N LYS A 62 -9.37 6.80 -21.86
CA LYS A 62 -8.08 7.49 -21.70
C LYS A 62 -7.67 7.39 -20.22
N VAL A 63 -6.58 6.72 -19.95
CA VAL A 63 -6.04 6.54 -18.60
C VAL A 63 -4.77 7.36 -18.44
N GLY A 64 -4.80 8.41 -17.63
CA GLY A 64 -3.60 9.14 -17.25
C GLY A 64 -2.78 8.33 -16.24
N ILE A 65 -1.48 8.15 -16.46
CA ILE A 65 -0.58 7.51 -15.48
C ILE A 65 0.48 8.52 -15.05
N VAL A 66 0.54 8.80 -13.75
CA VAL A 66 1.52 9.75 -13.19
C VAL A 66 2.41 9.03 -12.19
N GLN A 67 3.66 8.81 -12.57
CA GLN A 67 4.68 8.21 -11.73
C GLN A 67 5.49 9.32 -11.03
N TYR A 68 5.75 9.17 -9.72
CA TYR A 68 6.46 10.17 -8.94
C TYR A 68 7.90 10.40 -9.46
N MET A 69 8.67 9.32 -9.62
CA MET A 69 10.05 9.35 -10.12
C MET A 69 10.48 7.96 -10.60
N ASP A 70 11.65 7.89 -11.24
CA ASP A 70 12.26 6.62 -11.62
C ASP A 70 12.97 5.99 -10.43
N HIS A 71 12.51 4.83 -10.02
CA HIS A 71 13.24 3.82 -9.26
C HIS A 71 12.57 2.45 -9.40
N ALA A 72 13.30 1.39 -9.08
CA ALA A 72 12.93 0.03 -9.44
C ALA A 72 11.50 -0.37 -9.05
N SER A 73 11.04 -0.07 -7.81
CA SER A 73 9.67 -0.44 -7.39
C SER A 73 8.61 0.36 -8.14
N LEU A 74 8.78 1.68 -8.34
CA LEU A 74 7.77 2.48 -9.04
C LEU A 74 7.70 2.13 -10.54
N ASN A 75 8.87 1.86 -11.16
CA ASN A 75 8.92 1.37 -12.54
C ASN A 75 8.17 0.04 -12.66
N GLN A 76 8.43 -0.90 -11.75
CA GLN A 76 7.74 -2.20 -11.71
C GLN A 76 6.22 -2.06 -11.56
N ILE A 77 5.75 -1.13 -10.73
CA ILE A 77 4.32 -0.82 -10.62
C ILE A 77 3.77 -0.36 -11.96
N THR A 78 4.37 0.68 -12.55
CA THR A 78 3.88 1.29 -13.80
C THR A 78 3.85 0.28 -14.94
N GLU A 79 4.94 -0.47 -15.14
CA GLU A 79 5.02 -1.52 -16.17
C GLU A 79 3.95 -2.60 -16.00
N ASN A 80 3.62 -2.98 -14.76
CA ASN A 80 2.58 -3.98 -14.51
C ASN A 80 1.17 -3.38 -14.53
N VAL A 81 0.98 -2.09 -14.24
CA VAL A 81 -0.29 -1.38 -14.54
C VAL A 81 -0.55 -1.42 -16.03
N GLU A 82 0.40 -0.99 -16.86
CA GLU A 82 0.27 -0.97 -18.32
C GLU A 82 -0.03 -2.36 -18.89
N LYS A 83 0.74 -3.36 -18.47
CA LYS A 83 0.57 -4.74 -18.92
C LYS A 83 -0.79 -5.33 -18.55
N GLU A 84 -1.27 -5.07 -17.34
CA GLU A 84 -2.55 -5.60 -16.88
C GLU A 84 -3.71 -4.85 -17.52
N LEU A 85 -3.59 -3.53 -17.78
CA LEU A 85 -4.58 -2.78 -18.57
C LEU A 85 -4.74 -3.34 -19.98
N ASP A 86 -3.64 -3.74 -20.63
CA ASP A 86 -3.70 -4.41 -21.92
C ASP A 86 -4.46 -5.75 -21.84
N ALA A 87 -4.15 -6.56 -20.81
CA ALA A 87 -4.80 -7.86 -20.59
C ALA A 87 -6.30 -7.70 -20.28
N LYS A 88 -6.66 -6.75 -19.42
CA LYS A 88 -8.05 -6.42 -19.09
C LYS A 88 -8.80 -5.85 -20.31
N GLY A 89 -8.13 -5.05 -21.12
CA GLY A 89 -8.70 -4.56 -22.38
C GLY A 89 -9.08 -5.69 -23.33
N GLU A 90 -8.21 -6.70 -23.46
CA GLU A 90 -8.52 -7.91 -24.25
C GLU A 90 -9.67 -8.74 -23.64
N GLU A 91 -9.68 -8.90 -22.31
CA GLU A 91 -10.71 -9.65 -21.57
C GLU A 91 -12.10 -9.01 -21.70
N LEU A 92 -12.20 -7.70 -21.51
CA LEU A 92 -13.44 -6.94 -21.48
C LEU A 92 -13.87 -6.44 -22.87
N GLY A 93 -13.00 -6.55 -23.88
CA GLY A 93 -13.27 -6.04 -25.23
C GLY A 93 -13.27 -4.51 -25.32
N VAL A 94 -12.52 -3.83 -24.46
CA VAL A 94 -12.33 -2.37 -24.41
C VAL A 94 -10.89 -2.02 -24.77
N THR A 95 -10.59 -0.72 -24.88
CA THR A 95 -9.23 -0.21 -25.06
C THR A 95 -8.91 0.80 -23.99
N PHE A 96 -7.81 0.60 -23.26
CA PHE A 96 -7.26 1.60 -22.34
C PHE A 96 -6.09 2.32 -23.04
N GLU A 97 -6.28 3.61 -23.37
CA GLU A 97 -5.24 4.44 -23.99
C GLU A 97 -4.47 5.16 -22.88
N TYR A 98 -3.26 4.70 -22.57
CA TYR A 98 -2.39 5.27 -21.52
C TYR A 98 -1.06 5.81 -22.09
N ALA A 99 -0.54 5.29 -23.19
CA ALA A 99 0.80 5.60 -23.69
C ALA A 99 1.03 7.08 -23.98
N ASP A 100 0.00 7.79 -24.47
CA ASP A 100 0.06 9.23 -24.75
C ASP A 100 -0.25 10.09 -23.50
N TYR A 101 -0.64 9.46 -22.39
CA TYR A 101 -1.08 10.09 -21.14
C TYR A 101 -0.18 9.74 -19.95
N PHE A 102 1.07 9.32 -20.21
CA PHE A 102 2.06 9.02 -19.17
C PHE A 102 2.87 10.26 -18.78
N VAL A 103 3.03 10.47 -17.47
CA VAL A 103 3.83 11.56 -16.89
C VAL A 103 4.81 10.98 -15.86
N ASN A 104 6.11 11.18 -16.08
CA ASN A 104 7.13 10.97 -15.06
C ASN A 104 7.44 12.29 -14.34
N GLY A 105 7.17 12.33 -13.04
CA GLY A 105 7.33 13.52 -12.21
C GLY A 105 8.78 13.87 -11.88
N GLN A 106 9.72 12.93 -12.03
CA GLN A 106 11.15 13.09 -11.74
C GLN A 106 11.42 13.61 -10.29
N GLY A 107 10.51 13.35 -9.35
CA GLY A 107 10.58 13.87 -8.00
C GLY A 107 10.29 15.38 -7.87
N ASP A 108 9.81 16.02 -8.92
CA ASP A 108 9.53 17.47 -8.96
C ASP A 108 8.01 17.72 -8.94
N SER A 109 7.53 18.32 -7.85
CA SER A 109 6.11 18.66 -7.66
C SER A 109 5.57 19.60 -8.75
N THR A 110 6.43 20.40 -9.39
CA THR A 110 6.03 21.29 -10.48
C THR A 110 5.73 20.51 -11.74
N ILE A 111 6.56 19.51 -12.08
CA ILE A 111 6.35 18.63 -13.23
C ILE A 111 5.06 17.82 -13.01
N ILE A 112 4.87 17.25 -11.80
CA ILE A 112 3.66 16.49 -11.43
C ILE A 112 2.41 17.37 -11.59
N SER A 113 2.43 18.58 -11.01
CA SER A 113 1.27 19.50 -11.08
C SER A 113 0.95 19.92 -12.52
N GLN A 114 1.96 20.18 -13.34
CA GLN A 114 1.78 20.52 -14.76
C GLN A 114 1.26 19.33 -15.56
N GLY A 115 1.80 18.15 -15.33
CA GLY A 115 1.35 16.91 -15.98
C GLY A 115 -0.11 16.61 -15.66
N LEU A 116 -0.50 16.64 -14.37
CA LEU A 116 -1.88 16.42 -13.96
C LEU A 116 -2.84 17.47 -14.53
N ALA A 117 -2.44 18.74 -14.58
CA ALA A 117 -3.24 19.78 -15.21
C ALA A 117 -3.43 19.53 -16.72
N GLN A 118 -2.38 19.05 -17.41
CA GLN A 118 -2.45 18.68 -18.82
C GLN A 118 -3.40 17.49 -19.04
N LEU A 119 -3.28 16.43 -18.23
CA LEU A 119 -4.18 15.26 -18.29
C LEU A 119 -5.65 15.65 -18.09
N LYS A 120 -5.91 16.58 -17.16
CA LYS A 120 -7.24 17.13 -16.93
C LYS A 120 -7.76 17.91 -18.15
N ASP A 121 -6.90 18.72 -18.79
CA ASP A 121 -7.26 19.48 -20.00
C ASP A 121 -7.47 18.55 -21.23
N ASP A 122 -6.73 17.43 -21.30
CA ASP A 122 -6.87 16.40 -22.34
C ASP A 122 -8.11 15.52 -22.15
N GLY A 123 -8.79 15.68 -21.00
CA GLY A 123 -10.02 14.99 -20.66
C GLY A 123 -9.79 13.47 -20.54
N VAL A 124 -8.83 13.07 -19.69
CA VAL A 124 -8.67 11.66 -19.34
C VAL A 124 -9.88 11.19 -18.55
N ASP A 125 -10.28 9.95 -18.76
CA ASP A 125 -11.42 9.34 -18.10
C ASP A 125 -11.08 8.96 -16.64
N GLU A 126 -9.81 8.65 -16.37
CA GLU A 126 -9.30 8.28 -15.05
C GLU A 126 -7.81 8.62 -14.91
N VAL A 127 -7.32 8.77 -13.67
CA VAL A 127 -5.89 9.02 -13.39
C VAL A 127 -5.35 8.01 -12.39
N VAL A 128 -4.32 7.27 -12.79
CA VAL A 128 -3.49 6.42 -11.92
C VAL A 128 -2.34 7.26 -11.37
N CYS A 129 -2.19 7.27 -10.04
CA CYS A 129 -1.17 8.04 -9.33
C CYS A 129 -0.22 7.10 -8.57
N VAL A 130 0.99 6.93 -9.06
CA VAL A 130 2.00 6.05 -8.48
C VAL A 130 2.82 6.82 -7.44
N ALA A 131 2.73 6.43 -6.19
CA ALA A 131 3.25 7.00 -4.94
C ALA A 131 2.40 8.14 -4.35
N THR A 132 2.52 8.33 -3.02
CA THR A 132 1.73 9.31 -2.23
C THR A 132 1.80 10.75 -2.76
N PRO A 133 2.96 11.32 -3.16
CA PRO A 133 3.02 12.70 -3.61
C PRO A 133 2.21 12.98 -4.88
N THR A 134 2.12 12.02 -5.80
CA THR A 134 1.29 12.14 -7.01
C THR A 134 -0.19 12.11 -6.68
N ALA A 135 -0.61 11.21 -5.78
CA ALA A 135 -2.01 11.10 -5.34
C ALA A 135 -2.51 12.37 -4.64
N LEU A 136 -1.71 12.95 -3.75
CA LEU A 136 -2.02 14.22 -3.07
C LEU A 136 -2.15 15.39 -4.06
N THR A 137 -1.28 15.43 -5.07
CA THR A 137 -1.32 16.46 -6.11
C THR A 137 -2.54 16.27 -7.02
N ALA A 138 -2.87 15.01 -7.36
CA ALA A 138 -4.05 14.68 -8.16
C ALA A 138 -5.35 15.03 -7.43
N GLN A 139 -5.47 14.69 -6.13
CA GLN A 139 -6.63 15.06 -5.30
C GLN A 139 -6.90 16.57 -5.39
N SER A 140 -5.86 17.40 -5.27
CA SER A 140 -5.99 18.85 -5.37
C SER A 140 -6.31 19.32 -6.80
N THR A 141 -5.71 18.70 -7.83
CA THR A 141 -5.88 19.08 -9.23
C THR A 141 -7.28 18.76 -9.74
N PHE A 142 -7.82 17.60 -9.37
CA PHE A 142 -9.13 17.11 -9.79
C PHE A 142 -10.26 17.44 -8.80
N GLU A 143 -9.99 18.31 -7.82
CA GLU A 143 -11.04 18.77 -6.88
C GLU A 143 -12.22 19.35 -7.66
N GLY A 144 -13.44 18.88 -7.31
CA GLY A 144 -14.69 19.31 -7.91
C GLY A 144 -14.95 18.75 -9.31
N THR A 145 -14.20 17.75 -9.76
CA THR A 145 -14.52 16.93 -10.94
C THR A 145 -15.00 15.55 -10.52
N ASP A 146 -15.62 14.84 -11.46
CA ASP A 146 -16.05 13.44 -11.27
C ASP A 146 -15.00 12.44 -11.77
N THR A 147 -13.83 12.91 -12.28
CA THR A 147 -12.75 12.05 -12.77
C THR A 147 -12.22 11.19 -11.62
N PRO A 148 -12.25 9.86 -11.72
CA PRO A 148 -11.71 8.96 -10.71
C PRO A 148 -10.19 9.09 -10.60
N ILE A 149 -9.70 8.92 -9.38
CA ILE A 149 -8.26 8.88 -9.07
C ILE A 149 -7.96 7.53 -8.42
N ILE A 150 -7.12 6.74 -9.07
CA ILE A 150 -6.65 5.46 -8.53
C ILE A 150 -5.19 5.60 -8.11
N PHE A 151 -4.95 5.59 -6.81
CA PHE A 151 -3.58 5.62 -6.33
C PHE A 151 -2.97 4.22 -6.29
N SER A 152 -1.64 4.15 -6.48
CA SER A 152 -0.84 2.94 -6.32
C SER A 152 0.32 3.21 -5.37
N ALA A 153 0.61 2.28 -4.47
CA ALA A 153 1.67 2.41 -3.47
C ALA A 153 1.53 3.66 -2.58
N VAL A 154 0.36 3.83 -1.98
CA VAL A 154 0.17 4.81 -0.91
C VAL A 154 0.20 4.09 0.44
N THR A 155 1.21 4.41 1.25
CA THR A 155 1.50 3.66 2.48
C THR A 155 0.46 3.89 3.58
N ASP A 156 -0.02 5.13 3.74
CA ASP A 156 -1.07 5.49 4.72
C ASP A 156 -2.09 6.45 4.08
N PRO A 157 -3.02 5.95 3.27
CA PRO A 157 -3.97 6.81 2.55
C PRO A 157 -4.95 7.54 3.47
N VAL A 158 -5.26 6.99 4.65
CA VAL A 158 -6.08 7.67 5.67
C VAL A 158 -5.29 8.78 6.35
N GLY A 159 -4.07 8.49 6.78
CA GLY A 159 -3.17 9.48 7.41
C GLY A 159 -2.79 10.62 6.46
N ALA A 160 -2.63 10.33 5.17
CA ALA A 160 -2.39 11.33 4.13
C ALA A 160 -3.65 12.16 3.79
N GLY A 161 -4.84 11.77 4.28
CA GLY A 161 -6.09 12.49 4.02
C GLY A 161 -6.65 12.28 2.61
N LEU A 162 -6.24 11.22 1.93
CA LEU A 162 -6.74 10.85 0.61
C LEU A 162 -8.11 10.19 0.69
N VAL A 163 -8.32 9.35 1.70
CA VAL A 163 -9.57 8.60 1.90
C VAL A 163 -10.07 8.75 3.33
N SER A 164 -11.37 8.58 3.53
CA SER A 164 -12.00 8.63 4.86
C SER A 164 -11.71 7.40 5.71
N SER A 165 -11.73 6.22 5.09
CA SER A 165 -11.30 4.92 5.67
C SER A 165 -10.81 4.00 4.56
N MET A 166 -10.23 2.86 4.94
CA MET A 166 -9.79 1.84 3.98
C MET A 166 -10.96 1.10 3.34
N GLU A 167 -12.06 0.95 4.07
CA GLU A 167 -13.27 0.23 3.64
C GLU A 167 -14.20 1.11 2.82
N GLU A 168 -14.31 2.40 3.17
CA GLU A 168 -15.17 3.39 2.51
C GLU A 168 -14.37 4.68 2.26
N PRO A 169 -13.72 4.82 1.10
CA PRO A 169 -12.92 6.00 0.74
C PRO A 169 -13.70 7.31 0.80
N GLY A 170 -14.95 7.31 0.33
CA GLY A 170 -15.91 8.41 0.51
C GLY A 170 -15.76 9.57 -0.48
N ALA A 171 -14.95 9.44 -1.53
CA ALA A 171 -14.72 10.45 -2.58
C ALA A 171 -14.37 9.77 -3.92
N ASN A 172 -14.09 10.58 -4.95
CA ASN A 172 -13.65 10.08 -6.28
C ASN A 172 -12.20 9.53 -6.28
N ILE A 173 -11.75 8.94 -5.18
CA ILE A 173 -10.38 8.44 -5.01
C ILE A 173 -10.36 7.14 -4.22
N THR A 174 -9.67 6.13 -4.74
CA THR A 174 -9.36 4.86 -4.10
C THR A 174 -8.05 4.31 -4.65
N GLY A 175 -7.67 3.06 -4.38
CA GLY A 175 -6.46 2.47 -4.97
C GLY A 175 -5.85 1.36 -4.13
N THR A 176 -4.53 1.19 -4.29
CA THR A 176 -3.76 0.14 -3.62
C THR A 176 -2.75 0.73 -2.63
N SER A 177 -2.68 0.11 -1.44
CA SER A 177 -1.78 0.50 -0.36
C SER A 177 -0.65 -0.52 -0.19
N ASP A 178 0.57 0.00 -0.05
CA ASP A 178 1.77 -0.73 0.34
C ASP A 178 2.07 -0.59 1.84
N ALA A 179 1.03 -0.59 2.67
CA ALA A 179 1.13 -0.41 4.12
C ALA A 179 2.27 -1.24 4.72
N LEU A 180 3.19 -0.56 5.41
CA LEU A 180 4.41 -1.16 5.93
C LEU A 180 4.19 -1.81 7.29
N ASN A 181 4.64 -3.06 7.45
CA ASN A 181 4.71 -3.71 8.75
C ASN A 181 6.02 -3.33 9.46
N THR A 182 6.07 -2.13 10.03
CA THR A 182 7.25 -1.61 10.73
C THR A 182 7.67 -2.48 11.92
N GLU A 183 6.70 -3.06 12.66
CA GLU A 183 7.01 -3.96 13.77
C GLU A 183 7.79 -5.19 13.31
N ALA A 184 7.43 -5.78 12.16
CA ALA A 184 8.17 -6.90 11.60
C ALA A 184 9.62 -6.50 11.28
N ILE A 185 9.85 -5.33 10.65
CA ILE A 185 11.20 -4.85 10.34
C ILE A 185 12.02 -4.64 11.61
N MET A 186 11.43 -4.01 12.63
CA MET A 186 12.08 -3.85 13.92
C MET A 186 12.46 -5.22 14.53
N ASN A 187 11.57 -6.20 14.47
CA ASN A 187 11.86 -7.54 14.93
C ASN A 187 12.99 -8.23 14.14
N LEU A 188 13.13 -7.95 12.83
CA LEU A 188 14.25 -8.47 12.02
C LEU A 188 15.59 -7.89 12.47
N ILE A 189 15.65 -6.60 12.85
CA ILE A 189 16.86 -5.99 13.41
C ILE A 189 17.31 -6.76 14.65
N PHE A 190 16.39 -6.99 15.61
CA PHE A 190 16.72 -7.68 16.85
C PHE A 190 16.84 -9.20 16.74
N ALA A 191 16.32 -9.81 15.67
CA ALA A 191 16.57 -11.20 15.35
C ALA A 191 18.01 -11.41 14.86
N GLN A 192 18.56 -10.42 14.12
CA GLN A 192 19.94 -10.42 13.63
C GLN A 192 20.92 -9.98 14.71
N ASP A 193 20.60 -8.92 15.45
CA ASP A 193 21.43 -8.40 16.55
C ASP A 193 20.58 -8.18 17.82
N PRO A 194 20.50 -9.20 18.69
CA PRO A 194 19.75 -9.10 19.95
C PRO A 194 20.31 -8.08 20.94
N ASP A 195 21.56 -7.69 20.79
CA ASP A 195 22.29 -6.78 21.69
C ASP A 195 22.26 -5.32 21.16
N ALA A 196 21.65 -5.05 20.00
CA ALA A 196 21.52 -3.71 19.46
C ALA A 196 20.86 -2.75 20.48
N ASP A 197 21.51 -1.63 20.77
CA ASP A 197 21.06 -0.67 21.79
C ASP A 197 20.83 0.76 21.24
N SER A 198 21.19 0.99 19.95
CA SER A 198 21.03 2.28 19.28
C SER A 198 20.66 2.12 17.80
N ILE A 199 19.45 2.53 17.43
CA ILE A 199 18.95 2.41 16.05
C ILE A 199 18.92 3.80 15.39
N GLY A 200 19.49 3.89 14.17
CA GLY A 200 19.38 5.07 13.32
C GLY A 200 18.05 5.08 12.58
N LEU A 201 17.36 6.22 12.59
CA LEU A 201 16.16 6.44 11.78
C LEU A 201 16.52 7.44 10.67
N LEU A 202 16.58 6.98 9.43
CA LEU A 202 16.91 7.76 8.23
C LEU A 202 15.69 7.93 7.37
N TYR A 203 15.22 9.15 7.19
CA TYR A 203 14.02 9.44 6.41
C TYR A 203 13.96 10.88 5.90
N SER A 204 13.03 11.17 5.01
CA SER A 204 12.72 12.52 4.55
C SER A 204 11.49 13.07 5.25
N THR A 205 11.59 14.30 5.74
CA THR A 205 10.44 15.02 6.33
C THR A 205 9.48 15.56 5.27
N SER A 206 9.82 15.46 3.99
CA SER A 206 8.95 15.80 2.86
C SER A 206 8.17 14.63 2.29
N GLU A 207 8.32 13.43 2.86
CA GLU A 207 7.64 12.20 2.47
C GLU A 207 6.57 11.82 3.51
N ASP A 208 5.29 12.00 3.15
CA ASP A 208 4.17 11.64 4.02
C ASP A 208 4.15 10.12 4.33
N SER A 209 4.58 9.28 3.37
CA SER A 209 4.73 7.83 3.52
C SER A 209 5.61 7.43 4.70
N SER A 210 6.59 8.26 5.08
CA SER A 210 7.51 7.98 6.20
C SER A 210 6.90 8.26 7.57
N THR A 211 5.89 9.12 7.67
CA THR A 211 5.41 9.67 8.95
C THR A 211 4.94 8.60 9.92
N LYS A 212 4.02 7.73 9.47
CA LYS A 212 3.47 6.67 10.32
C LYS A 212 4.53 5.63 10.68
N ALA A 213 5.30 5.17 9.71
CA ALA A 213 6.31 4.13 9.93
C ALA A 213 7.40 4.58 10.91
N ILE A 214 7.83 5.84 10.86
CA ILE A 214 8.79 6.41 11.83
C ILE A 214 8.16 6.53 13.22
N ALA A 215 6.89 6.92 13.32
CA ALA A 215 6.19 6.96 14.61
C ALA A 215 6.07 5.55 15.23
N ASP A 216 5.71 4.54 14.43
CA ASP A 216 5.61 3.14 14.86
C ASP A 216 6.99 2.59 15.30
N ALA A 217 8.06 2.88 14.54
CA ALA A 217 9.43 2.49 14.91
C ALA A 217 9.86 3.09 16.25
N LYS A 218 9.60 4.38 16.47
CA LYS A 218 9.89 5.05 17.76
C LYS A 218 9.13 4.40 18.91
N ALA A 219 7.83 4.16 18.74
CA ALA A 219 7.00 3.53 19.76
C ALA A 219 7.53 2.14 20.14
N PHE A 220 7.91 1.33 19.14
CA PHE A 220 8.50 0.01 19.34
C PHE A 220 9.83 0.09 20.10
N LEU A 221 10.73 0.99 19.70
CA LEU A 221 12.04 1.16 20.35
C LEU A 221 11.91 1.68 21.78
N GLU A 222 10.99 2.61 22.04
CA GLU A 222 10.68 3.13 23.38
C GLU A 222 10.12 2.03 24.29
N GLU A 223 9.19 1.18 23.80
CA GLU A 223 8.68 0.05 24.53
C GLU A 223 9.77 -0.98 24.89
N LYS A 224 10.69 -1.20 23.95
CA LYS A 224 11.84 -2.12 24.13
C LYS A 224 12.95 -1.51 24.99
N GLY A 225 12.95 -0.20 25.23
CA GLY A 225 13.98 0.53 25.99
C GLY A 225 15.28 0.71 25.20
N VAL A 226 15.21 0.70 23.86
CA VAL A 226 16.34 0.90 22.95
C VAL A 226 16.40 2.36 22.52
N SER A 227 17.59 2.94 22.49
CA SER A 227 17.80 4.32 22.04
C SER A 227 17.72 4.43 20.52
N TYR A 228 17.37 5.63 20.04
CA TYR A 228 17.40 5.90 18.60
C TYR A 228 17.97 7.29 18.30
N VAL A 229 18.52 7.42 17.09
CA VAL A 229 19.04 8.70 16.56
C VAL A 229 18.35 8.98 15.23
N GLU A 230 17.66 10.12 15.15
CA GLU A 230 17.02 10.56 13.91
C GLU A 230 17.92 11.46 13.09
N LYS A 231 18.02 11.18 11.78
CA LYS A 231 18.61 12.10 10.81
C LYS A 231 17.75 12.13 9.56
N THR A 232 17.54 13.31 9.02
CA THR A 232 16.65 13.54 7.88
C THR A 232 17.36 14.28 6.77
N GLY A 233 16.87 14.08 5.53
CA GLY A 233 17.29 14.83 4.36
C GLY A 233 16.11 15.02 3.42
N THR A 234 16.06 16.15 2.70
CA THR A 234 14.99 16.47 1.73
C THR A 234 15.44 16.31 0.29
N ASN A 235 16.67 15.85 0.09
CA ASN A 235 17.28 15.52 -1.19
C ASN A 235 18.44 14.52 -0.98
N THR A 236 18.93 13.93 -2.08
CA THR A 236 19.98 12.89 -2.04
C THR A 236 21.27 13.35 -1.36
N THR A 237 21.65 14.63 -1.48
CA THR A 237 22.84 15.17 -0.83
C THR A 237 22.66 15.25 0.69
N GLU A 238 21.53 15.73 1.16
CA GLU A 238 21.22 15.80 2.58
C GLU A 238 21.05 14.40 3.19
N VAL A 239 20.41 13.46 2.49
CA VAL A 239 20.32 12.05 2.89
C VAL A 239 21.73 11.44 3.06
N SER A 240 22.65 11.69 2.13
CA SER A 240 24.02 11.21 2.24
C SER A 240 24.73 11.79 3.49
N GLN A 241 24.52 13.08 3.80
CA GLN A 241 25.04 13.71 5.02
C GLN A 241 24.36 13.17 6.29
N ALA A 242 23.06 12.89 6.22
CA ALA A 242 22.31 12.28 7.32
C ALA A 242 22.84 10.88 7.65
N ALA A 243 23.13 10.06 6.63
CA ALA A 243 23.74 8.74 6.77
C ALA A 243 25.14 8.85 7.43
N ASP A 244 26.00 9.79 6.99
CA ASP A 244 27.30 10.06 7.64
C ASP A 244 27.15 10.45 9.11
N ALA A 245 26.13 11.25 9.43
CA ALA A 245 25.87 11.66 10.81
C ALA A 245 25.35 10.51 11.69
N LEU A 246 24.58 9.57 11.14
CA LEU A 246 24.18 8.35 11.84
C LEU A 246 25.40 7.46 12.13
N LEU A 247 26.24 7.22 11.14
CA LEU A 247 27.50 6.48 11.33
C LEU A 247 28.40 7.13 12.43
N ALA A 248 28.53 8.45 12.40
CA ALA A 248 29.27 9.19 13.43
C ALA A 248 28.63 9.11 14.84
N SER A 249 27.34 8.82 14.92
CA SER A 249 26.62 8.62 16.18
C SER A 249 26.80 7.22 16.77
N GLY A 250 27.33 6.27 16.00
CA GLY A 250 27.63 4.91 16.46
C GLY A 250 26.37 4.07 16.63
N VAL A 251 25.44 4.17 15.68
CA VAL A 251 24.23 3.33 15.66
C VAL A 251 24.56 1.91 15.21
N ASP A 252 23.84 0.90 15.73
CA ASP A 252 24.06 -0.51 15.43
C ASP A 252 23.40 -0.95 14.13
N ALA A 253 22.28 -0.31 13.76
CA ALA A 253 21.56 -0.53 12.53
C ALA A 253 20.85 0.76 12.11
N ILE A 254 20.46 0.85 10.82
CA ILE A 254 19.66 1.95 10.31
C ILE A 254 18.34 1.40 9.78
N PHE A 255 17.24 2.10 10.07
CA PHE A 255 15.92 1.86 9.51
C PHE A 255 15.49 3.03 8.61
N THR A 256 15.00 2.69 7.42
CA THR A 256 14.32 3.62 6.49
C THR A 256 12.99 3.01 6.06
N PRO A 257 11.86 3.75 6.15
CA PRO A 257 10.57 3.28 5.62
C PRO A 257 10.52 3.31 4.08
N THR A 258 9.30 3.26 3.48
CA THR A 258 9.07 3.46 2.04
C THR A 258 9.27 4.93 1.64
N ASP A 259 10.51 5.39 1.65
CA ASP A 259 10.91 6.79 1.45
C ASP A 259 11.59 6.97 0.09
N ASN A 260 10.91 7.64 -0.86
CA ASN A 260 11.42 7.82 -2.23
C ASN A 260 12.68 8.69 -2.29
N THR A 261 12.79 9.69 -1.38
CA THR A 261 13.97 10.56 -1.32
C THR A 261 15.21 9.79 -0.85
N VAL A 262 15.07 8.93 0.17
CA VAL A 262 16.17 8.06 0.62
C VAL A 262 16.47 6.99 -0.42
N MET A 263 15.43 6.41 -1.04
CA MET A 263 15.59 5.43 -2.13
C MET A 263 16.48 5.96 -3.24
N SER A 264 16.26 7.20 -3.68
CA SER A 264 17.08 7.85 -4.71
C SER A 264 18.54 8.04 -4.32
N ALA A 265 18.86 7.97 -3.04
CA ALA A 265 20.22 8.09 -2.52
C ALA A 265 20.90 6.74 -2.24
N GLU A 266 20.15 5.63 -2.22
CA GLU A 266 20.64 4.33 -1.72
C GLU A 266 21.92 3.86 -2.39
N LEU A 267 21.98 3.85 -3.73
CA LEU A 267 23.19 3.51 -4.49
C LEU A 267 24.42 4.37 -4.13
N SER A 268 24.22 5.53 -3.52
CA SER A 268 25.31 6.42 -3.10
C SER A 268 25.72 6.26 -1.63
N ILE A 269 24.88 5.57 -0.83
CA ILE A 269 25.12 5.44 0.62
C ILE A 269 25.40 4.02 1.09
N TYR A 270 24.88 2.98 0.41
CA TYR A 270 24.97 1.60 0.88
C TYR A 270 26.42 1.15 1.13
N ASP A 271 27.36 1.50 0.24
CA ASP A 271 28.76 1.14 0.37
C ASP A 271 29.37 1.58 1.71
N LYS A 272 29.15 2.84 2.08
CA LYS A 272 29.70 3.39 3.33
C LYS A 272 29.04 2.82 4.58
N LEU A 273 27.75 2.45 4.49
CA LEU A 273 27.02 1.81 5.59
C LEU A 273 27.58 0.38 5.80
N ALA A 274 27.70 -0.39 4.74
CA ALA A 274 28.23 -1.75 4.79
C ALA A 274 29.71 -1.77 5.24
N ASP A 275 30.55 -0.85 4.73
CA ASP A 275 31.96 -0.73 5.13
C ASP A 275 32.12 -0.34 6.61
N ALA A 276 31.18 0.40 7.17
CA ALA A 276 31.14 0.72 8.58
C ALA A 276 30.58 -0.43 9.45
N GLY A 277 30.09 -1.51 8.86
CA GLY A 277 29.45 -2.63 9.55
C GLY A 277 28.06 -2.33 10.07
N VAL A 278 27.36 -1.30 9.53
CA VAL A 278 26.02 -0.89 9.93
C VAL A 278 25.01 -1.35 8.89
N PRO A 279 24.18 -2.36 9.21
CA PRO A 279 23.16 -2.86 8.28
C PRO A 279 22.04 -1.85 8.10
N HIS A 280 21.56 -1.72 6.84
CA HIS A 280 20.43 -0.89 6.48
C HIS A 280 19.19 -1.75 6.24
N TYR A 281 18.14 -1.56 7.06
CA TYR A 281 16.85 -2.23 7.00
C TYR A 281 15.82 -1.26 6.43
N THR A 282 15.09 -1.68 5.42
CA THR A 282 14.26 -0.76 4.64
C THR A 282 12.87 -1.28 4.33
N GLY A 283 11.98 -0.38 3.91
CA GLY A 283 10.56 -0.66 3.67
C GLY A 283 10.20 -1.15 2.27
N ALA A 284 11.17 -1.39 1.37
CA ALA A 284 10.91 -1.89 0.03
C ALA A 284 12.08 -2.73 -0.50
N ASP A 285 11.79 -3.64 -1.42
CA ASP A 285 12.75 -4.54 -2.06
C ASP A 285 13.77 -3.81 -2.94
N SER A 286 13.36 -2.69 -3.57
CA SER A 286 14.25 -1.85 -4.38
C SER A 286 15.44 -1.27 -3.60
N PHE A 287 15.30 -1.02 -2.32
CA PHE A 287 16.45 -0.64 -1.47
C PHE A 287 17.47 -1.75 -1.38
N ALA A 288 17.02 -3.01 -1.16
CA ALA A 288 17.93 -4.15 -1.14
C ALA A 288 18.58 -4.37 -2.51
N LEU A 289 17.81 -4.18 -3.59
CA LEU A 289 18.36 -4.19 -4.96
C LEU A 289 19.44 -3.12 -5.14
N ASN A 290 19.27 -1.93 -4.57
CA ASN A 290 20.24 -0.84 -4.66
C ASN A 290 21.31 -0.88 -3.56
N GLY A 291 21.44 -1.99 -2.82
CA GLY A 291 22.57 -2.28 -1.94
C GLY A 291 22.26 -2.21 -0.44
N ALA A 292 21.07 -1.84 0.01
CA ALA A 292 20.68 -2.01 1.42
C ALA A 292 20.76 -3.49 1.81
N PHE A 293 21.03 -3.78 3.09
CA PHE A 293 21.09 -5.16 3.57
C PHE A 293 19.77 -5.89 3.40
N LEU A 294 18.67 -5.22 3.75
CA LEU A 294 17.34 -5.79 3.72
C LEU A 294 16.31 -4.80 3.19
N GLY A 295 15.48 -5.25 2.26
CA GLY A 295 14.20 -4.66 1.91
C GLY A 295 13.06 -5.54 2.44
N PHE A 296 12.04 -4.95 3.09
CA PHE A 296 10.89 -5.67 3.58
C PHE A 296 9.60 -5.02 3.08
N GLY A 297 8.74 -5.79 2.44
CA GLY A 297 7.53 -5.20 1.86
C GLY A 297 6.63 -6.22 1.17
N ILE A 298 6.21 -5.85 -0.01
CA ILE A 298 5.28 -6.57 -0.87
C ILE A 298 5.92 -6.82 -2.24
N ASN A 299 5.21 -7.55 -3.11
CA ASN A 299 5.52 -7.63 -4.52
C ASN A 299 4.90 -6.43 -5.24
N TYR A 300 5.72 -5.53 -5.77
CA TYR A 300 5.24 -4.32 -6.46
C TYR A 300 4.71 -4.59 -7.87
N ALA A 301 5.08 -5.70 -8.51
CA ALA A 301 4.45 -6.13 -9.76
C ALA A 301 2.98 -6.53 -9.52
N ASP A 302 2.71 -7.31 -8.46
CA ASP A 302 1.36 -7.70 -8.08
C ASP A 302 0.53 -6.48 -7.66
N LEU A 303 1.17 -5.48 -7.03
CA LEU A 303 0.49 -4.22 -6.68
C LEU A 303 0.07 -3.44 -7.92
N GLY A 304 0.96 -3.34 -8.93
CA GLY A 304 0.66 -2.71 -10.20
C GLY A 304 -0.50 -3.38 -10.94
N ALA A 305 -0.45 -4.71 -11.06
CA ALA A 305 -1.54 -5.49 -11.66
C ALA A 305 -2.87 -5.26 -10.90
N LYS A 306 -2.83 -5.26 -9.56
CA LYS A 306 -4.03 -5.01 -8.76
C LYS A 306 -4.56 -3.58 -8.89
N THR A 307 -3.68 -2.59 -9.13
CA THR A 307 -4.11 -1.22 -9.43
C THR A 307 -4.86 -1.17 -10.76
N ALA A 308 -4.38 -1.87 -11.79
CA ALA A 308 -5.05 -1.94 -13.10
C ALA A 308 -6.41 -2.67 -13.04
N ASP A 309 -6.54 -3.72 -12.19
CA ASP A 309 -7.84 -4.33 -11.91
C ASP A 309 -8.86 -3.27 -11.44
N ILE A 310 -8.46 -2.41 -10.48
CA ILE A 310 -9.34 -1.34 -9.97
C ILE A 310 -9.71 -0.36 -11.07
N VAL A 311 -8.76 0.03 -11.94
CA VAL A 311 -9.03 0.88 -13.11
C VAL A 311 -10.09 0.27 -14.01
N ALA A 312 -9.96 -1.02 -14.32
CA ALA A 312 -10.92 -1.73 -15.16
C ALA A 312 -12.31 -1.83 -14.49
N ASP A 313 -12.35 -2.15 -13.19
CA ASP A 313 -13.59 -2.22 -12.41
C ASP A 313 -14.32 -0.86 -12.39
N VAL A 314 -13.59 0.25 -12.27
CA VAL A 314 -14.19 1.60 -12.24
C VAL A 314 -14.65 2.03 -13.62
N LEU A 315 -13.80 1.90 -14.67
CA LEU A 315 -14.12 2.42 -16.00
C LEU A 315 -15.04 1.51 -16.81
N ALA A 316 -14.81 0.20 -16.79
CA ALA A 316 -15.54 -0.73 -17.64
C ALA A 316 -16.73 -1.38 -16.93
N GLU A 317 -16.68 -1.56 -15.60
CA GLU A 317 -17.75 -2.16 -14.81
C GLU A 317 -18.56 -1.14 -14.00
N GLY A 318 -18.19 0.15 -14.06
CA GLY A 318 -18.97 1.24 -13.46
C GLY A 318 -18.91 1.29 -11.93
N MET A 319 -17.89 0.72 -11.31
CA MET A 319 -17.74 0.72 -9.86
C MET A 319 -17.46 2.13 -9.32
N ASP A 320 -18.11 2.48 -8.20
CA ASP A 320 -17.96 3.80 -7.57
C ASP A 320 -16.75 3.83 -6.62
N THR A 321 -15.75 4.66 -6.93
CA THR A 321 -14.55 4.85 -6.09
C THR A 321 -14.86 5.21 -4.65
N ALA A 322 -15.98 5.93 -4.38
CA ALA A 322 -16.35 6.34 -3.03
C ALA A 322 -16.67 5.16 -2.10
N SER A 323 -17.09 4.03 -2.67
CA SER A 323 -17.41 2.79 -1.97
C SER A 323 -16.48 1.63 -2.31
N TYR A 324 -15.53 1.82 -3.24
CA TYR A 324 -14.53 0.79 -3.58
C TYR A 324 -13.44 0.74 -2.51
N PRO A 325 -13.31 -0.34 -1.73
CA PRO A 325 -12.33 -0.41 -0.65
C PRO A 325 -10.89 -0.27 -1.16
N VAL A 326 -10.05 0.41 -0.40
CA VAL A 326 -8.60 0.43 -0.66
C VAL A 326 -8.04 -0.99 -0.50
N VAL A 327 -7.37 -1.48 -1.52
CA VAL A 327 -6.77 -2.80 -1.52
C VAL A 327 -5.38 -2.75 -0.91
N THR A 328 -5.13 -3.57 0.11
CA THR A 328 -3.80 -3.72 0.72
C THR A 328 -3.27 -5.12 0.44
N LEU A 329 -2.10 -5.23 -0.18
CA LEU A 329 -1.42 -6.50 -0.34
C LEU A 329 -0.72 -6.87 0.97
N GLY A 330 -0.68 -8.17 1.28
CA GLY A 330 -0.04 -8.67 2.50
C GLY A 330 1.47 -8.38 2.47
N SER A 331 1.96 -7.54 3.38
CA SER A 331 3.38 -7.31 3.61
C SER A 331 4.02 -8.50 4.32
N GLY A 332 5.24 -8.84 3.94
CA GLY A 332 5.96 -9.95 4.60
C GLY A 332 7.10 -10.56 3.77
N ILE A 333 7.41 -10.01 2.61
CA ILE A 333 8.54 -10.45 1.79
C ILE A 333 9.80 -9.74 2.28
N ALA A 334 10.79 -10.53 2.70
CA ALA A 334 12.12 -10.03 3.05
C ALA A 334 13.07 -10.27 1.88
N THR A 335 13.56 -9.22 1.23
CA THR A 335 14.55 -9.26 0.17
C THR A 335 15.92 -8.96 0.77
N ILE A 336 16.83 -9.93 0.72
CA ILE A 336 18.17 -9.82 1.29
C ILE A 336 19.19 -9.58 0.16
N ASN A 337 19.96 -8.49 0.26
CA ASN A 337 21.12 -8.30 -0.61
C ASN A 337 22.27 -9.16 -0.14
N THR A 338 22.63 -10.19 -0.93
CA THR A 338 23.64 -11.19 -0.56
C THR A 338 25.06 -10.62 -0.57
N GLU A 339 25.35 -9.65 -1.42
CA GLU A 339 26.66 -8.98 -1.48
C GLU A 339 26.87 -8.10 -0.24
N THR A 340 25.83 -7.37 0.18
CA THR A 340 25.88 -6.55 1.39
C THR A 340 25.91 -7.41 2.65
N ALA A 341 25.17 -8.54 2.67
CA ALA A 341 25.24 -9.51 3.77
C ALA A 341 26.66 -10.06 3.93
N GLU A 342 27.36 -10.42 2.84
CA GLU A 342 28.76 -10.88 2.84
C GLU A 342 29.70 -9.78 3.37
N ARG A 343 29.54 -8.52 2.94
CA ARG A 343 30.34 -7.38 3.41
C ARG A 343 30.16 -7.11 4.91
N LEU A 344 28.96 -7.29 5.43
CA LEU A 344 28.65 -7.20 6.86
C LEU A 344 29.18 -8.40 7.65
N GLY A 345 29.67 -9.45 6.97
CA GLY A 345 30.18 -10.67 7.59
C GLY A 345 29.08 -11.60 8.09
N TYR A 346 27.86 -11.51 7.57
CA TYR A 346 26.75 -12.33 7.97
C TYR A 346 26.74 -13.68 7.26
N ASP A 347 26.40 -14.73 7.99
CA ASP A 347 26.07 -16.04 7.44
C ASP A 347 24.62 -16.02 6.92
N LEU A 348 24.44 -16.12 5.62
CA LEU A 348 23.15 -15.96 4.96
C LEU A 348 22.10 -16.99 5.45
N GLU A 349 22.52 -18.24 5.69
CA GLU A 349 21.58 -19.28 6.19
C GLU A 349 21.19 -19.04 7.65
N ALA A 350 22.07 -18.48 8.46
CA ALA A 350 21.76 -18.04 9.81
C ALA A 350 20.77 -16.86 9.79
N VAL A 351 20.99 -15.86 8.90
CA VAL A 351 20.06 -14.73 8.69
C VAL A 351 18.68 -15.22 8.30
N LYS A 352 18.58 -16.07 7.27
CA LYS A 352 17.29 -16.65 6.82
C LYS A 352 16.57 -17.39 7.94
N THR A 353 17.31 -18.15 8.74
CA THR A 353 16.75 -18.89 9.87
C THR A 353 16.20 -17.94 10.95
N ALA A 354 16.91 -16.85 11.23
CA ALA A 354 16.48 -15.83 12.20
C ALA A 354 15.26 -15.06 11.71
N PHE A 355 15.17 -14.81 10.40
CA PHE A 355 14.10 -14.00 9.79
C PHE A 355 12.81 -14.79 9.51
N ALA A 356 12.91 -16.10 9.27
CA ALA A 356 11.77 -16.95 8.92
C ALA A 356 10.51 -16.79 9.80
N PRO A 357 10.59 -16.55 11.14
CA PRO A 357 9.39 -16.34 11.94
C PRO A 357 8.63 -15.05 11.66
N TYR A 358 9.24 -14.08 11.01
CA TYR A 358 8.71 -12.73 10.77
C TYR A 358 8.33 -12.46 9.31
N CYS A 359 8.67 -13.39 8.42
CA CYS A 359 8.49 -13.24 6.98
C CYS A 359 7.54 -14.29 6.42
N SER A 360 6.72 -13.91 5.44
CA SER A 360 5.97 -14.87 4.60
C SER A 360 6.86 -15.52 3.55
N GLU A 361 7.86 -14.77 3.08
CA GLU A 361 8.82 -15.17 2.06
C GLU A 361 10.16 -14.49 2.29
N ILE A 362 11.25 -15.15 1.90
CA ILE A 362 12.61 -14.59 1.90
C ILE A 362 13.18 -14.75 0.50
N VAL A 363 13.53 -13.63 -0.13
CA VAL A 363 14.09 -13.53 -1.48
C VAL A 363 15.53 -13.04 -1.38
N GLU A 364 16.38 -13.48 -2.30
CA GLU A 364 17.75 -13.02 -2.43
C GLU A 364 17.91 -12.11 -3.65
N THR A 365 18.72 -11.07 -3.50
CA THR A 365 19.12 -10.19 -4.60
C THR A 365 20.60 -9.88 -4.53
N THR A 366 21.13 -9.29 -5.60
CA THR A 366 22.46 -8.67 -5.68
C THR A 366 22.29 -7.20 -6.06
N THR A 367 23.33 -6.42 -5.86
CA THR A 367 23.25 -4.98 -6.13
C THR A 367 23.12 -4.69 -7.63
N ALA A 368 22.05 -4.00 -7.99
CA ALA A 368 21.74 -3.54 -9.34
C ALA A 368 20.92 -2.26 -9.29
N GLU A 369 20.84 -1.51 -10.39
CA GLU A 369 20.04 -0.30 -10.48
C GLU A 369 18.54 -0.60 -10.66
N ASN A 370 18.22 -1.60 -11.48
CA ASN A 370 16.86 -2.03 -11.78
C ASN A 370 16.71 -3.54 -11.65
N PHE A 371 15.50 -4.01 -11.44
CA PHE A 371 15.19 -5.44 -11.52
C PHE A 371 15.50 -5.96 -12.94
N ALA A 372 15.92 -7.22 -13.03
CA ALA A 372 16.08 -7.86 -14.33
C ALA A 372 14.69 -8.21 -14.90
N ASP A 373 14.52 -8.01 -16.23
CA ASP A 373 13.33 -8.38 -16.98
C ASP A 373 13.05 -9.89 -16.97
#